data_c24fe97f9606f2b6b027d40588ac691a
#
_entry.id   c24fe97f9606f2b6b027d40588ac691a
#
_cell.length_a   1.000
_cell.length_b   1.000
_cell.length_c   1.000
_cell.angle_alpha   90.00
_cell.angle_beta   90.00
_cell.angle_gamma   90.00
#
_symmetry.space_group_name_H-M   'P 1'
#
loop_
_entity.id
_entity.type
_entity.pdbx_description
1 polymer ?
#
loop_
_entity_poly.entity_id
_entity_poly.type
_entity_poly.pdbx_seq_one_letter_code
_entity_poly.pdbx_strand_id
1 'polypeptide(L)'
;MDIFYDFDGTLFDTYPAMVNAFEQTASDYQVEIDRTQAYQQMRQGSLGVAIKALAEKLNLDRVEVEQHFRKIENEELKNSGPFEGVRDVLELVVAHGGQNYLLTHRNQAAVTLLEKFQMKHLFQDFVTGDMIFPRKPNPASLNYLIERNQTNKKTAYMIGDRNLDIDAAHNADIKGILFDPDQIINVTSNPELRTNNFKDIQAYLAKKLIKP
;
A
#
# COMPACT_ATOMS: atom_id res chain seq x y z
N MET A 1 -2.21 18.94 8.95
CA MET A 1 -2.93 17.73 8.46
C MET A 1 -1.90 16.68 8.13
N ASP A 2 -2.03 15.49 8.69
CA ASP A 2 -1.05 14.43 8.53
C ASP A 2 -1.64 13.26 7.74
N ILE A 3 -0.87 12.70 6.82
CA ILE A 3 -1.34 11.66 5.91
C ILE A 3 -0.45 10.43 6.05
N PHE A 4 -1.09 9.29 6.25
CA PHE A 4 -0.48 7.96 6.27
C PHE A 4 -0.78 7.27 4.94
N TYR A 5 0.21 6.60 4.36
CA TYR A 5 0.07 5.96 3.06
C TYR A 5 0.45 4.48 3.14
N ASP A 6 -0.36 3.63 2.52
CA ASP A 6 0.15 2.34 2.07
C ASP A 6 1.10 2.52 0.89
N PHE A 7 1.86 1.49 0.54
CA PHE A 7 2.86 1.55 -0.53
C PHE A 7 2.37 0.86 -1.80
N ASP A 8 2.13 -0.46 -1.71
CA ASP A 8 1.81 -1.31 -2.84
C ASP A 8 0.39 -1.03 -3.35
N GLY A 9 0.26 -0.65 -4.62
CA GLY A 9 -1.03 -0.28 -5.20
C GLY A 9 -1.60 1.06 -4.74
N THR A 10 -0.87 1.78 -3.89
CA THR A 10 -1.24 3.12 -3.40
C THR A 10 -0.24 4.18 -3.86
N LEU A 11 0.96 4.21 -3.31
CA LEU A 11 2.01 5.13 -3.77
C LEU A 11 2.64 4.67 -5.08
N PHE A 12 2.85 3.35 -5.20
CA PHE A 12 3.51 2.73 -6.34
C PHE A 12 2.64 1.66 -6.99
N ASP A 13 2.65 1.64 -8.33
CA ASP A 13 2.04 0.57 -9.10
C ASP A 13 2.96 -0.66 -9.12
N THR A 14 2.84 -1.47 -8.07
CA THR A 14 3.66 -2.68 -7.86
C THR A 14 2.95 -3.97 -8.25
N TYR A 15 1.65 -3.93 -8.50
CA TYR A 15 0.89 -5.14 -8.84
C TYR A 15 1.33 -5.80 -10.15
N PRO A 16 1.70 -5.07 -11.22
CA PRO A 16 2.25 -5.70 -12.43
C PRO A 16 3.51 -6.53 -12.11
N ALA A 17 4.41 -5.99 -11.30
CA ALA A 17 5.62 -6.70 -10.86
C ALA A 17 5.29 -7.95 -10.02
N MET A 18 4.30 -7.84 -9.11
CA MET A 18 3.85 -8.97 -8.31
C MET A 18 3.24 -10.09 -9.19
N VAL A 19 2.42 -9.73 -10.18
CA VAL A 19 1.80 -10.70 -11.08
C VAL A 19 2.84 -11.38 -11.96
N ASN A 20 3.81 -10.62 -12.50
CA ASN A 20 4.93 -11.19 -13.26
C ASN A 20 5.74 -12.20 -12.42
N ALA A 21 6.10 -11.80 -11.20
CA ALA A 21 6.83 -12.67 -10.28
C ALA A 21 6.04 -13.93 -9.91
N PHE A 22 4.74 -13.79 -9.73
CA PHE A 22 3.87 -14.91 -9.38
C PHE A 22 3.73 -15.90 -10.54
N GLU A 23 3.55 -15.39 -11.76
CA GLU A 23 3.53 -16.19 -12.98
C GLU A 23 4.84 -16.93 -13.19
N GLN A 24 5.98 -16.23 -13.07
CA GLN A 24 7.29 -16.85 -13.22
C GLN A 24 7.53 -17.91 -12.15
N THR A 25 7.15 -17.62 -10.88
CA THR A 25 7.23 -18.62 -9.79
C THR A 25 6.43 -19.86 -10.13
N ALA A 26 5.19 -19.74 -10.59
CA ALA A 26 4.36 -20.87 -10.97
C ALA A 26 4.95 -21.64 -12.16
N SER A 27 5.45 -20.93 -13.17
CA SER A 27 6.07 -21.49 -14.38
C SER A 27 7.34 -22.31 -14.06
N ASP A 28 8.16 -21.84 -13.12
CA ASP A 28 9.37 -22.56 -12.68
C ASP A 28 9.03 -23.92 -12.05
N TYR A 29 7.83 -24.06 -11.50
CA TYR A 29 7.26 -25.33 -11.03
C TYR A 29 6.32 -26.00 -12.05
N GLN A 30 6.35 -25.58 -13.32
CA GLN A 30 5.56 -26.14 -14.43
C GLN A 30 4.03 -26.05 -14.24
N VAL A 31 3.59 -24.99 -13.56
CA VAL A 31 2.16 -24.68 -13.35
C VAL A 31 1.79 -23.41 -14.08
N GLU A 32 0.73 -23.51 -14.90
CA GLU A 32 0.12 -22.35 -15.53
C GLU A 32 -0.86 -21.67 -14.56
N ILE A 33 -0.89 -20.35 -14.61
CA ILE A 33 -1.83 -19.52 -13.85
C ILE A 33 -2.61 -18.56 -14.78
N ASP A 34 -3.80 -18.18 -14.34
CA ASP A 34 -4.53 -17.07 -14.93
C ASP A 34 -4.04 -15.74 -14.26
N ARG A 35 -3.38 -14.88 -15.04
CA ARG A 35 -2.85 -13.60 -14.58
C ARG A 35 -3.95 -12.67 -14.03
N THR A 36 -5.12 -12.66 -14.69
CA THR A 36 -6.25 -11.83 -14.26
C THR A 36 -6.77 -12.30 -12.91
N GLN A 37 -6.93 -13.60 -12.75
CA GLN A 37 -7.36 -14.18 -11.47
C GLN A 37 -6.33 -13.92 -10.37
N ALA A 38 -5.04 -14.09 -10.65
CA ALA A 38 -3.97 -13.81 -9.69
C ALA A 38 -3.98 -12.34 -9.25
N TYR A 39 -4.11 -11.42 -10.20
CA TYR A 39 -4.23 -9.99 -9.91
C TYR A 39 -5.44 -9.67 -9.01
N GLN A 40 -6.63 -10.17 -9.38
CA GLN A 40 -7.85 -9.98 -8.59
C GLN A 40 -7.72 -10.54 -7.17
N GLN A 41 -7.12 -11.72 -7.03
CA GLN A 41 -6.88 -12.36 -5.74
C GLN A 41 -5.92 -11.54 -4.86
N MET A 42 -4.88 -10.95 -5.45
CA MET A 42 -3.95 -10.08 -4.73
C MET A 42 -4.62 -8.77 -4.31
N ARG A 43 -5.40 -8.15 -5.19
CA ARG A 43 -6.10 -6.86 -4.94
C ARG A 43 -7.22 -6.99 -3.91
N GLN A 44 -8.10 -7.97 -4.08
CA GLN A 44 -9.27 -8.16 -3.20
C GLN A 44 -8.92 -8.91 -1.92
N GLY A 45 -7.93 -9.79 -1.99
CA GLY A 45 -7.45 -10.57 -0.86
C GLY A 45 -6.08 -10.09 -0.36
N SER A 46 -5.06 -10.84 -0.68
CA SER A 46 -3.66 -10.46 -0.42
C SER A 46 -2.69 -11.34 -1.22
N LEU A 47 -1.47 -10.85 -1.43
CA LEU A 47 -0.37 -11.67 -1.95
C LEU A 47 -0.17 -12.95 -1.12
N GLY A 48 -0.28 -12.85 0.22
CA GLY A 48 -0.13 -14.02 1.09
C GLY A 48 -1.18 -15.11 0.88
N VAL A 49 -2.41 -14.72 0.47
CA VAL A 49 -3.48 -15.67 0.08
C VAL A 49 -3.12 -16.35 -1.25
N ALA A 50 -2.66 -15.56 -2.23
CA ALA A 50 -2.25 -16.10 -3.53
C ALA A 50 -1.07 -17.07 -3.41
N ILE A 51 -0.02 -16.72 -2.64
CA ILE A 51 1.13 -17.59 -2.38
C ILE A 51 0.70 -18.89 -1.66
N LYS A 52 -0.19 -18.79 -0.67
CA LYS A 52 -0.71 -19.98 0.03
C LYS A 52 -1.42 -20.91 -0.93
N ALA A 53 -2.31 -20.40 -1.77
CA ALA A 53 -3.03 -21.20 -2.75
C ALA A 53 -2.08 -21.87 -3.78
N LEU A 54 -1.04 -21.16 -4.21
CA LEU A 54 -0.02 -21.72 -5.09
C LEU A 54 0.76 -22.84 -4.39
N ALA A 55 1.21 -22.64 -3.16
CA ALA A 55 1.94 -23.64 -2.38
C ALA A 55 1.11 -24.92 -2.17
N GLU A 56 -0.18 -24.78 -1.86
CA GLU A 56 -1.12 -25.90 -1.74
C GLU A 56 -1.25 -26.65 -3.07
N LYS A 57 -1.40 -25.93 -4.20
CA LYS A 57 -1.47 -26.53 -5.55
C LYS A 57 -0.20 -27.28 -5.93
N LEU A 58 0.97 -26.79 -5.49
CA LEU A 58 2.27 -27.38 -5.75
C LEU A 58 2.63 -28.52 -4.76
N ASN A 59 1.88 -28.66 -3.67
CA ASN A 59 2.21 -29.51 -2.54
C ASN A 59 3.61 -29.22 -1.97
N LEU A 60 3.94 -27.93 -1.86
CA LEU A 60 5.21 -27.41 -1.33
C LEU A 60 4.99 -26.60 -0.06
N ASP A 61 6.07 -26.41 0.70
CA ASP A 61 6.05 -25.50 1.85
C ASP A 61 5.83 -24.06 1.40
N ARG A 62 4.92 -23.35 2.09
CA ARG A 62 4.58 -21.96 1.77
C ARG A 62 5.80 -21.04 1.82
N VAL A 63 6.72 -21.25 2.79
CA VAL A 63 7.89 -20.39 2.96
C VAL A 63 8.84 -20.55 1.77
N GLU A 64 8.99 -21.78 1.27
CA GLU A 64 9.79 -22.07 0.07
C GLU A 64 9.26 -21.31 -1.15
N VAL A 65 7.94 -21.42 -1.41
CA VAL A 65 7.30 -20.75 -2.55
C VAL A 65 7.39 -19.22 -2.39
N GLU A 66 7.19 -18.70 -1.17
CA GLU A 66 7.31 -17.25 -0.91
C GLU A 66 8.74 -16.75 -1.09
N GLN A 67 9.75 -17.48 -0.66
CA GLN A 67 11.16 -17.12 -0.87
C GLN A 67 11.53 -17.11 -2.35
N HIS A 68 11.04 -18.08 -3.13
CA HIS A 68 11.26 -18.10 -4.57
C HIS A 68 10.60 -16.92 -5.25
N PHE A 69 9.33 -16.66 -4.95
CA PHE A 69 8.59 -15.48 -5.41
C PHE A 69 9.33 -14.17 -5.10
N ARG A 70 9.80 -14.00 -3.86
CA ARG A 70 10.47 -12.75 -3.45
C ARG A 70 11.75 -12.45 -4.21
N LYS A 71 12.50 -13.48 -4.61
CA LYS A 71 13.70 -13.30 -5.45
C LYS A 71 13.34 -12.68 -6.79
N ILE A 72 12.29 -13.19 -7.43
CA ILE A 72 11.83 -12.70 -8.74
C ILE A 72 11.21 -11.32 -8.59
N GLU A 73 10.34 -11.14 -7.60
CA GLU A 73 9.67 -9.87 -7.33
C GLU A 73 10.66 -8.72 -7.11
N ASN A 74 11.76 -8.95 -6.41
CA ASN A 74 12.78 -7.92 -6.17
C ASN A 74 13.41 -7.40 -7.47
N GLU A 75 13.55 -8.23 -8.50
CA GLU A 75 14.01 -7.79 -9.81
C GLU A 75 12.91 -7.03 -10.57
N GLU A 76 11.70 -7.56 -10.58
CA GLU A 76 10.54 -6.95 -11.25
C GLU A 76 10.20 -5.57 -10.68
N LEU A 77 10.30 -5.39 -9.36
CA LEU A 77 10.04 -4.11 -8.68
C LEU A 77 10.93 -2.97 -9.15
N LYS A 78 12.09 -3.25 -9.73
CA LYS A 78 12.97 -2.22 -10.29
C LYS A 78 12.30 -1.42 -11.41
N ASN A 79 11.28 -2.00 -12.05
CA ASN A 79 10.49 -1.40 -13.12
C ASN A 79 9.22 -0.70 -12.62
N SER A 80 8.88 -0.83 -11.34
CA SER A 80 7.73 -0.17 -10.76
C SER A 80 7.99 1.32 -10.55
N GLY A 81 6.94 2.13 -10.73
CA GLY A 81 6.96 3.56 -10.53
C GLY A 81 5.81 4.06 -9.66
N PRO A 82 5.87 5.31 -9.20
CA PRO A 82 4.76 5.93 -8.48
C PRO A 82 3.58 6.18 -9.42
N PHE A 83 2.36 6.13 -8.87
CA PHE A 83 1.19 6.59 -9.61
C PHE A 83 1.29 8.08 -9.94
N GLU A 84 0.66 8.48 -11.06
CA GLU A 84 0.58 9.89 -11.45
C GLU A 84 -0.10 10.73 -10.34
N GLY A 85 0.50 11.86 -9.97
CA GLY A 85 -0.01 12.78 -8.97
C GLY A 85 0.36 12.46 -7.51
N VAL A 86 1.01 11.31 -7.24
CA VAL A 86 1.48 10.98 -5.88
C VAL A 86 2.39 12.07 -5.34
N ARG A 87 3.42 12.47 -6.09
CA ARG A 87 4.35 13.52 -5.67
C ARG A 87 3.63 14.82 -5.34
N ASP A 88 2.67 15.23 -6.17
CA ASP A 88 1.95 16.49 -5.99
C ASP A 88 1.16 16.50 -4.68
N VAL A 89 0.59 15.36 -4.30
CA VAL A 89 -0.13 15.21 -3.01
C VAL A 89 0.85 15.25 -1.84
N LEU A 90 1.99 14.55 -1.92
CA LEU A 90 3.01 14.59 -0.87
C LEU A 90 3.54 16.00 -0.64
N GLU A 91 3.86 16.71 -1.71
CA GLU A 91 4.35 18.11 -1.66
C GLU A 91 3.27 19.09 -1.17
N LEU A 92 2.01 18.90 -1.57
CA LEU A 92 0.89 19.70 -1.06
C LEU A 92 0.79 19.61 0.46
N VAL A 93 0.88 18.41 1.04
CA VAL A 93 0.80 18.19 2.49
C VAL A 93 1.93 18.93 3.20
N VAL A 94 3.17 18.76 2.75
CA VAL A 94 4.36 19.39 3.33
C VAL A 94 4.29 20.92 3.21
N ALA A 95 3.89 21.45 2.05
CA ALA A 95 3.77 22.87 1.79
C ALA A 95 2.77 23.59 2.72
N HIS A 96 1.80 22.83 3.27
CA HIS A 96 0.81 23.35 4.22
C HIS A 96 1.11 22.98 5.69
N GLY A 97 2.36 22.59 5.98
CA GLY A 97 2.81 22.30 7.35
C GLY A 97 2.32 20.95 7.89
N GLY A 98 1.82 20.06 7.03
CA GLY A 98 1.48 18.68 7.38
C GLY A 98 2.67 17.73 7.21
N GLN A 99 2.48 16.48 7.59
CA GLN A 99 3.50 15.44 7.50
C GLN A 99 2.95 14.21 6.75
N ASN A 100 3.82 13.54 6.00
CA ASN A 100 3.53 12.27 5.36
C ASN A 100 4.23 11.12 6.09
N TYR A 101 3.54 9.99 6.23
CA TYR A 101 4.02 8.79 6.88
C TYR A 101 3.79 7.58 6.00
N LEU A 102 4.78 6.68 5.95
CA LEU A 102 4.62 5.39 5.27
C LEU A 102 4.20 4.30 6.25
N LEU A 103 3.19 3.52 5.89
CA LEU A 103 2.75 2.34 6.63
C LEU A 103 2.54 1.17 5.67
N THR A 104 3.52 0.30 5.53
CA THR A 104 3.51 -0.79 4.56
C THR A 104 3.87 -2.15 5.17
N HIS A 105 3.34 -3.22 4.57
CA HIS A 105 3.77 -4.59 4.85
C HIS A 105 5.00 -5.01 4.02
N ARG A 106 5.45 -4.16 3.09
CA ARG A 106 6.71 -4.35 2.37
C ARG A 106 7.88 -4.03 3.30
N ASN A 107 8.98 -4.74 3.11
CA ASN A 107 10.23 -4.49 3.82
C ASN A 107 10.88 -3.17 3.36
N GLN A 108 12.14 -2.95 3.73
CA GLN A 108 12.94 -1.77 3.38
C GLN A 108 12.98 -1.45 1.87
N ALA A 109 12.63 -2.38 0.98
CA ALA A 109 12.56 -2.13 -0.47
C ALA A 109 11.57 -0.99 -0.83
N ALA A 110 10.51 -0.77 -0.04
CA ALA A 110 9.62 0.37 -0.23
C ALA A 110 10.36 1.70 -0.08
N VAL A 111 11.18 1.83 0.97
CA VAL A 111 11.96 3.05 1.23
C VAL A 111 13.04 3.25 0.16
N THR A 112 13.67 2.17 -0.30
CA THR A 112 14.64 2.22 -1.40
C THR A 112 14.01 2.73 -2.71
N LEU A 113 12.76 2.33 -3.01
CA LEU A 113 12.03 2.86 -4.15
C LEU A 113 11.69 4.34 -3.98
N LEU A 114 11.27 4.78 -2.78
CA LEU A 114 11.07 6.21 -2.50
C LEU A 114 12.36 7.02 -2.68
N GLU A 115 13.53 6.48 -2.30
CA GLU A 115 14.84 7.11 -2.54
C GLU A 115 15.15 7.21 -4.04
N LYS A 116 14.97 6.12 -4.78
CA LYS A 116 15.20 6.07 -6.24
C LYS A 116 14.40 7.16 -6.96
N PHE A 117 13.15 7.38 -6.55
CA PHE A 117 12.27 8.40 -7.13
C PHE A 117 12.38 9.76 -6.41
N GLN A 118 13.37 9.97 -5.54
CA GLN A 118 13.61 11.22 -4.83
C GLN A 118 12.37 11.73 -4.07
N MET A 119 11.63 10.84 -3.41
CA MET A 119 10.43 11.16 -2.62
C MET A 119 10.60 10.86 -1.13
N LYS A 120 11.64 10.14 -0.71
CA LYS A 120 11.85 9.78 0.71
C LYS A 120 11.87 11.01 1.63
N HIS A 121 12.46 12.12 1.18
CA HIS A 121 12.55 13.36 1.97
C HIS A 121 11.20 14.04 2.24
N LEU A 122 10.14 13.62 1.54
CA LEU A 122 8.78 14.10 1.75
C LEU A 122 8.06 13.34 2.88
N PHE A 123 8.70 12.33 3.47
CA PHE A 123 8.15 11.53 4.56
C PHE A 123 8.89 11.81 5.87
N GLN A 124 8.11 11.94 6.94
CA GLN A 124 8.60 12.19 8.30
C GLN A 124 9.03 10.89 8.99
N ASP A 125 8.26 9.80 8.84
CA ASP A 125 8.50 8.53 9.53
C ASP A 125 7.94 7.35 8.72
N PHE A 126 8.40 6.13 9.07
CA PHE A 126 8.16 4.91 8.31
C PHE A 126 7.84 3.75 9.25
N VAL A 127 6.82 2.94 8.92
CA VAL A 127 6.66 1.57 9.39
C VAL A 127 6.69 0.64 8.21
N THR A 128 7.65 -0.27 8.20
CA THR A 128 7.84 -1.30 7.16
C THR A 128 7.56 -2.69 7.71
N GLY A 129 7.46 -3.66 6.81
CA GLY A 129 7.27 -5.07 7.16
C GLY A 129 8.41 -5.70 7.96
N ASP A 130 9.56 -5.00 8.11
CA ASP A 130 10.66 -5.43 8.98
C ASP A 130 10.38 -5.17 10.47
N MET A 131 9.36 -4.36 10.77
CA MET A 131 8.90 -4.09 12.13
C MET A 131 7.79 -5.08 12.52
N ILE A 132 7.83 -5.55 13.77
CA ILE A 132 6.89 -6.56 14.26
C ILE A 132 5.61 -5.88 14.75
N PHE A 133 4.64 -5.74 13.85
CA PHE A 133 3.29 -5.29 14.17
C PHE A 133 2.23 -6.29 13.65
N PRO A 134 1.06 -6.39 14.31
CA PRO A 134 -0.08 -7.05 13.71
C PRO A 134 -0.45 -6.38 12.37
N ARG A 135 -0.85 -7.20 11.39
CA ARG A 135 -1.22 -6.68 10.06
C ARG A 135 -2.52 -5.87 10.10
N LYS A 136 -2.65 -4.88 9.22
CA LYS A 136 -3.92 -4.20 8.92
C LYS A 136 -5.03 -5.24 8.67
N PRO A 137 -6.24 -5.09 9.19
CA PRO A 137 -6.83 -3.86 9.74
C PRO A 137 -6.53 -3.58 11.23
N ASN A 138 -5.58 -4.27 11.86
CA ASN A 138 -5.17 -3.94 13.21
C ASN A 138 -4.52 -2.55 13.23
N PRO A 139 -4.92 -1.61 14.12
CA PRO A 139 -4.41 -0.25 14.11
C PRO A 139 -3.06 -0.06 14.79
N ALA A 140 -2.44 -1.11 15.34
CA ALA A 140 -1.26 -1.00 16.20
C ALA A 140 -0.09 -0.24 15.54
N SER A 141 0.22 -0.57 14.28
CA SER A 141 1.29 0.10 13.51
C SER A 141 0.95 1.56 13.20
N LEU A 142 -0.31 1.85 12.94
CA LEU A 142 -0.81 3.21 12.70
C LEU A 142 -0.80 4.04 13.98
N ASN A 143 -1.27 3.48 15.10
CA ASN A 143 -1.22 4.12 16.41
C ASN A 143 0.22 4.41 16.86
N TYR A 144 1.16 3.51 16.58
CA TYR A 144 2.58 3.74 16.84
C TYR A 144 3.10 5.02 16.15
N LEU A 145 2.81 5.20 14.86
CA LEU A 145 3.20 6.42 14.14
C LEU A 145 2.47 7.66 14.67
N ILE A 146 1.18 7.55 14.97
CA ILE A 146 0.35 8.63 15.51
C ILE A 146 0.91 9.12 16.86
N GLU A 147 1.18 8.21 17.77
CA GLU A 147 1.68 8.52 19.11
C GLU A 147 3.10 9.08 19.07
N ARG A 148 4.00 8.43 18.32
CA ARG A 148 5.40 8.83 18.18
C ARG A 148 5.54 10.25 17.62
N ASN A 149 4.68 10.61 16.68
CA ASN A 149 4.74 11.90 15.98
C ASN A 149 3.69 12.91 16.51
N GLN A 150 2.96 12.58 17.57
CA GLN A 150 1.94 13.46 18.19
C GLN A 150 0.90 13.96 17.18
N THR A 151 0.51 13.11 16.24
CA THR A 151 -0.43 13.43 15.17
C THR A 151 -1.83 13.78 15.72
N ASN A 152 -2.43 14.84 15.21
CA ASN A 152 -3.82 15.18 15.50
C ASN A 152 -4.78 14.28 14.70
N LYS A 153 -5.36 13.27 15.35
CA LYS A 153 -6.27 12.31 14.74
C LYS A 153 -7.45 12.95 14.00
N LYS A 154 -7.97 14.10 14.46
CA LYS A 154 -9.11 14.79 13.84
C LYS A 154 -8.83 15.27 12.42
N THR A 155 -7.56 15.54 12.12
CA THR A 155 -7.12 16.06 10.82
C THR A 155 -6.23 15.08 10.06
N ALA A 156 -6.14 13.83 10.52
CA ALA A 156 -5.32 12.80 9.92
C ALA A 156 -6.13 11.89 8.97
N TYR A 157 -5.46 11.38 7.95
CA TYR A 157 -6.01 10.44 6.97
C TYR A 157 -5.04 9.30 6.71
N MET A 158 -5.58 8.10 6.46
CA MET A 158 -4.87 6.99 5.82
C MET A 158 -5.35 6.89 4.37
N ILE A 159 -4.41 6.77 3.42
CA ILE A 159 -4.69 6.47 2.01
C ILE A 159 -4.17 5.07 1.74
N GLY A 160 -5.04 4.21 1.23
CA GLY A 160 -4.72 2.83 0.88
C GLY A 160 -5.57 2.33 -0.27
N ASP A 161 -5.19 1.20 -0.83
CA ASP A 161 -5.83 0.62 -2.01
C ASP A 161 -6.82 -0.51 -1.68
N ARG A 162 -6.99 -0.84 -0.40
CA ARG A 162 -7.85 -1.95 0.05
C ARG A 162 -8.70 -1.56 1.26
N ASN A 163 -9.82 -2.30 1.45
CA ASN A 163 -10.68 -2.11 2.61
C ASN A 163 -9.93 -2.15 3.94
N LEU A 164 -8.95 -3.05 4.07
CA LEU A 164 -8.19 -3.21 5.32
C LEU A 164 -7.36 -1.95 5.71
N ASP A 165 -7.01 -1.09 4.76
CA ASP A 165 -6.34 0.17 5.03
C ASP A 165 -7.31 1.17 5.65
N ILE A 166 -8.52 1.23 5.10
CA ILE A 166 -9.61 2.08 5.60
C ILE A 166 -10.08 1.60 6.98
N ASP A 167 -10.25 0.30 7.14
CA ASP A 167 -10.62 -0.28 8.44
C ASP A 167 -9.53 -0.03 9.50
N ALA A 168 -8.24 -0.11 9.12
CA ALA A 168 -7.14 0.25 10.03
C ALA A 168 -7.19 1.73 10.42
N ALA A 169 -7.51 2.62 9.48
CA ALA A 169 -7.70 4.05 9.75
C ALA A 169 -8.83 4.28 10.76
N HIS A 170 -9.99 3.71 10.52
CA HIS A 170 -11.15 3.85 11.41
C HIS A 170 -10.89 3.22 12.79
N ASN A 171 -10.21 2.07 12.85
CA ASN A 171 -9.81 1.43 14.11
C ASN A 171 -8.76 2.26 14.89
N ALA A 172 -8.08 3.19 14.23
CA ALA A 172 -7.16 4.16 14.84
C ALA A 172 -7.82 5.53 15.11
N ASP A 173 -9.12 5.69 14.90
CA ASP A 173 -9.89 6.94 15.00
C ASP A 173 -9.41 8.05 14.05
N ILE A 174 -8.90 7.70 12.87
CA ILE A 174 -8.60 8.62 11.78
C ILE A 174 -9.43 8.31 10.55
N LYS A 175 -9.40 9.18 9.56
CA LYS A 175 -10.16 9.06 8.31
C LYS A 175 -9.45 8.18 7.30
N GLY A 176 -10.22 7.55 6.39
CA GLY A 176 -9.71 6.69 5.33
C GLY A 176 -10.07 7.16 3.92
N ILE A 177 -9.10 7.16 3.01
CA ILE A 177 -9.31 7.42 1.58
C ILE A 177 -8.93 6.14 0.82
N LEU A 178 -9.90 5.60 0.08
CA LEU A 178 -9.70 4.41 -0.76
C LEU A 178 -9.27 4.85 -2.17
N PHE A 179 -8.02 4.54 -2.52
CA PHE A 179 -7.50 4.67 -3.88
C PHE A 179 -7.70 3.35 -4.63
N ASP A 180 -8.58 3.34 -5.61
CA ASP A 180 -8.97 2.15 -6.36
C ASP A 180 -8.85 2.42 -7.86
N PRO A 181 -7.60 2.41 -8.42
CA PRO A 181 -7.33 2.82 -9.80
C PRO A 181 -8.12 2.03 -10.83
N ASP A 182 -8.35 0.75 -10.60
CA ASP A 182 -9.05 -0.15 -11.52
C ASP A 182 -10.54 -0.30 -11.20
N GLN A 183 -11.02 0.28 -10.11
CA GLN A 183 -12.40 0.23 -9.63
C GLN A 183 -12.93 -1.20 -9.41
N ILE A 184 -12.04 -2.12 -9.01
CA ILE A 184 -12.38 -3.55 -8.81
C ILE A 184 -12.63 -3.92 -7.36
N ILE A 185 -12.35 -3.02 -6.40
CA ILE A 185 -12.56 -3.32 -4.99
C ILE A 185 -14.05 -3.37 -4.67
N ASN A 186 -14.51 -4.53 -4.18
CA ASN A 186 -15.80 -4.62 -3.50
C ASN A 186 -15.69 -3.90 -2.16
N VAL A 187 -16.22 -2.68 -2.07
CA VAL A 187 -16.07 -1.81 -0.90
C VAL A 187 -16.95 -2.32 0.23
N THR A 188 -16.31 -2.78 1.29
CA THR A 188 -16.94 -3.21 2.55
C THR A 188 -16.61 -2.27 3.71
N SER A 189 -15.54 -1.48 3.58
CA SER A 189 -15.18 -0.38 4.47
C SER A 189 -16.06 0.87 4.15
N ASN A 190 -15.93 1.92 4.94
CA ASN A 190 -16.70 3.15 4.76
C ASN A 190 -15.77 4.36 4.53
N PRO A 191 -15.06 4.45 3.39
CA PRO A 191 -14.07 5.49 3.14
C PRO A 191 -14.72 6.89 3.01
N GLU A 192 -14.05 7.93 3.51
CA GLU A 192 -14.46 9.32 3.34
C GLU A 192 -14.35 9.81 1.89
N LEU A 193 -13.53 9.13 1.10
CA LEU A 193 -13.41 9.30 -0.35
C LEU A 193 -13.01 7.97 -0.98
N ARG A 194 -13.67 7.57 -2.09
CA ARG A 194 -13.17 6.58 -3.04
C ARG A 194 -12.88 7.26 -4.35
N THR A 195 -11.70 7.02 -4.91
CA THR A 195 -11.30 7.59 -6.20
C THR A 195 -10.32 6.67 -6.91
N ASN A 196 -10.18 6.85 -8.21
CA ASN A 196 -9.25 6.12 -9.06
C ASN A 196 -8.02 6.94 -9.49
N ASN A 197 -7.89 8.19 -9.01
CA ASN A 197 -6.78 9.06 -9.37
C ASN A 197 -6.35 9.98 -8.22
N PHE A 198 -5.07 10.34 -8.19
CA PHE A 198 -4.50 11.21 -7.15
C PHE A 198 -4.90 12.69 -7.31
N LYS A 199 -5.36 13.13 -8.47
CA LYS A 199 -5.85 14.51 -8.68
C LYS A 199 -7.10 14.78 -7.83
N ASP A 200 -7.99 13.80 -7.72
CA ASP A 200 -9.17 13.91 -6.84
C ASP A 200 -8.77 13.93 -5.37
N ILE A 201 -7.78 13.12 -4.97
CA ILE A 201 -7.22 13.13 -3.61
C ILE A 201 -6.64 14.52 -3.30
N GLN A 202 -5.84 15.06 -4.21
CA GLN A 202 -5.25 16.40 -4.09
C GLN A 202 -6.34 17.45 -3.90
N ALA A 203 -7.36 17.45 -4.76
CA ALA A 203 -8.48 18.41 -4.68
C ALA A 203 -9.28 18.27 -3.38
N TYR A 204 -9.48 17.02 -2.91
CA TYR A 204 -10.17 16.76 -1.65
C TYR A 204 -9.39 17.28 -0.45
N LEU A 205 -8.10 17.00 -0.37
CA LEU A 205 -7.23 17.43 0.73
C LEU A 205 -7.04 18.96 0.71
N ALA A 206 -6.83 19.57 -0.45
CA ALA A 206 -6.72 21.03 -0.59
C ALA A 206 -7.92 21.75 0.00
N LYS A 207 -9.15 21.28 -0.25
CA LYS A 207 -10.37 21.84 0.36
C LYS A 207 -10.41 21.74 1.88
N LYS A 208 -9.72 20.76 2.47
CA LYS A 208 -9.63 20.56 3.92
C LYS A 208 -8.52 21.39 4.56
N LEU A 209 -7.48 21.70 3.80
CA LEU A 209 -6.35 22.55 4.23
C LEU A 209 -6.72 24.04 4.26
N ILE A 210 -7.63 24.46 3.37
CA ILE A 210 -8.04 25.89 3.23
C ILE A 210 -9.13 26.29 4.24
N LYS A 211 -9.83 25.33 4.88
CA LYS A 211 -10.83 25.67 5.91
C LYS A 211 -10.14 25.90 7.25
N PRO A 212 -10.34 27.09 7.84
CA PRO A 212 -9.82 27.42 9.17
C PRO A 212 -10.43 26.55 10.27
#